data_8f1d57ab5a7f310a5d584cb0fb8c9a76
#
_entry.id   8f1d57ab5a7f310a5d584cb0fb8c9a76
#
_cell.length_a   1.000
_cell.length_b   1.000
_cell.length_c   1.000
_cell.angle_alpha   90.00
_cell.angle_beta   90.00
_cell.angle_gamma   90.00
#
_symmetry.space_group_name_H-M   'P 1'
#
loop_
_entity.id
_entity.type
_entity.pdbx_description
1 polymer ?
#
loop_
_entity_poly.entity_id
_entity_poly.type
_entity_poly.pdbx_seq_one_letter_code
_entity_poly.pdbx_strand_id
1 'polypeptide(L)'
;DIVIQGKGMDTSRQDYTDIIARSVQVNAGLWARDLQVTAGASSVDAAHQTVVARDGDAATRPRLAVDVASLGGMYAGKIRLTGTEAGVGVRNAGNIGAQAGTVVVTADGRIDNSGTLGGADIRLSTADTVVNRGLIDGTVTRIDAGTLANAGRGRIYGDRIAIRANTLENGAENGVAATLAARDSLAVSAGTLNNTGHG
;
A
#
# COMPACT_ATOMS: atom_id res chain seq x y z
N ASP A 1 -10.62 1.48 16.73
CA ASP A 1 -10.28 2.30 15.55
C ASP A 1 -9.41 3.47 15.99
N ILE A 2 -8.43 3.84 15.17
CA ILE A 2 -7.56 5.00 15.38
C ILE A 2 -7.77 5.96 14.22
N VAL A 3 -7.92 7.26 14.54
CA VAL A 3 -8.07 8.32 13.55
C VAL A 3 -7.01 9.39 13.80
N ILE A 4 -6.16 9.65 12.80
CA ILE A 4 -5.16 10.71 12.81
C ILE A 4 -5.70 11.88 11.99
N GLN A 5 -5.94 13.03 12.65
CA GLN A 5 -6.57 14.19 12.03
C GLN A 5 -6.08 15.52 12.63
N GLY A 6 -6.59 16.63 12.12
CA GLY A 6 -6.25 17.96 12.60
C GLY A 6 -4.79 18.32 12.32
N LYS A 7 -3.99 18.51 13.35
CA LYS A 7 -2.54 18.83 13.22
C LYS A 7 -1.69 17.61 12.83
N GLY A 8 -2.29 16.42 12.78
CA GLY A 8 -1.57 15.19 12.54
C GLY A 8 -0.86 14.63 13.78
N MET A 9 0.11 13.76 13.53
CA MET A 9 0.90 13.09 14.56
C MET A 9 2.38 13.13 14.16
N ASP A 10 3.22 13.68 15.01
CA ASP A 10 4.68 13.72 14.79
C ASP A 10 5.40 12.95 15.89
N THR A 11 5.95 11.81 15.51
CA THR A 11 6.79 10.93 16.34
C THR A 11 8.20 10.78 15.75
N SER A 12 8.62 11.68 14.88
CA SER A 12 9.91 11.60 14.17
C SER A 12 11.14 11.61 15.10
N ARG A 13 10.96 12.03 16.35
CA ARG A 13 12.01 12.02 17.38
C ARG A 13 12.11 10.69 18.14
N GLN A 14 11.13 9.79 17.96
CA GLN A 14 11.15 8.46 18.55
C GLN A 14 11.84 7.50 17.60
N ASP A 15 12.43 6.42 18.11
CA ASP A 15 13.13 5.44 17.28
C ASP A 15 12.15 4.66 16.40
N TYR A 16 10.97 4.37 16.92
CA TYR A 16 9.91 3.70 16.17
C TYR A 16 8.52 4.16 16.62
N THR A 17 7.53 3.90 15.80
CA THR A 17 6.12 4.15 16.07
C THR A 17 5.31 2.94 15.63
N ASP A 18 4.66 2.29 16.58
CA ASP A 18 3.74 1.18 16.33
C ASP A 18 2.30 1.61 16.56
N ILE A 19 1.46 1.42 15.55
CA ILE A 19 0.02 1.66 15.60
C ILE A 19 -0.67 0.31 15.43
N ILE A 20 -1.36 -0.14 16.45
CA ILE A 20 -2.08 -1.42 16.46
C ILE A 20 -3.55 -1.13 16.71
N ALA A 21 -4.40 -1.42 15.73
CA ALA A 21 -5.85 -1.18 15.82
C ALA A 21 -6.61 -2.08 14.85
N ARG A 22 -7.93 -2.18 14.99
CA ARG A 22 -8.73 -2.90 14.01
C ARG A 22 -8.85 -2.12 12.69
N SER A 23 -8.91 -0.78 12.76
CA SER A 23 -8.78 0.09 11.60
C SER A 23 -8.00 1.36 11.94
N VAL A 24 -7.32 1.92 10.94
CA VAL A 24 -6.54 3.15 11.06
C VAL A 24 -6.91 4.09 9.92
N GLN A 25 -7.36 5.30 10.26
CA GLN A 25 -7.65 6.37 9.30
C GLN A 25 -6.62 7.48 9.45
N VAL A 26 -6.03 7.90 8.33
CA VAL A 26 -5.01 8.95 8.29
C VAL A 26 -5.54 10.10 7.43
N ASN A 27 -6.13 11.08 8.10
CA ASN A 27 -6.75 12.27 7.49
C ASN A 27 -5.83 13.50 7.57
N ALA A 28 -4.64 13.37 8.16
CA ALA A 28 -3.63 14.40 8.30
C ALA A 28 -2.23 13.78 8.20
N GLY A 29 -1.17 14.59 8.32
CA GLY A 29 0.20 14.10 8.29
C GLY A 29 0.55 13.22 9.49
N LEU A 30 1.26 12.13 9.24
CA LEU A 30 1.92 11.30 10.24
C LEU A 30 3.41 11.25 9.91
N TRP A 31 4.24 11.70 10.84
CA TRP A 31 5.70 11.69 10.71
C TRP A 31 6.32 10.78 11.74
N ALA A 32 7.20 9.88 11.29
CA ALA A 32 7.89 8.93 12.16
C ALA A 32 9.33 8.68 11.63
N ARG A 33 10.15 8.00 12.42
CA ARG A 33 11.44 7.49 11.96
C ARG A 33 11.27 6.09 11.33
N ASP A 34 10.69 5.15 12.06
CA ASP A 34 10.26 3.83 11.62
C ASP A 34 8.78 3.69 12.00
N LEU A 35 7.91 3.47 11.01
CA LEU A 35 6.46 3.37 11.19
C LEU A 35 5.98 1.97 10.88
N GLN A 36 5.35 1.35 11.85
CA GLN A 36 4.63 0.11 11.68
C GLN A 36 3.15 0.30 12.01
N VAL A 37 2.28 -0.09 11.12
CA VAL A 37 0.83 -0.10 11.32
C VAL A 37 0.33 -1.52 11.14
N THR A 38 -0.23 -2.09 12.19
CA THR A 38 -0.92 -3.39 12.15
C THR A 38 -2.40 -3.16 12.35
N ALA A 39 -3.18 -3.42 11.32
CA ALA A 39 -4.62 -3.20 11.33
C ALA A 39 -5.38 -4.49 11.00
N GLY A 40 -6.55 -4.66 11.61
CA GLY A 40 -7.38 -5.85 11.52
C GLY A 40 -7.47 -6.63 12.82
N ALA A 41 -8.35 -7.62 12.85
CA ALA A 41 -8.45 -8.53 13.98
C ALA A 41 -7.19 -9.39 14.09
N SER A 42 -6.34 -9.11 15.07
CA SER A 42 -5.07 -9.79 15.24
C SER A 42 -4.62 -9.82 16.70
N SER A 43 -3.70 -10.71 16.98
CA SER A 43 -2.90 -10.76 18.21
C SER A 43 -1.49 -10.37 17.86
N VAL A 44 -0.96 -9.39 18.57
CA VAL A 44 0.43 -8.93 18.41
C VAL A 44 1.18 -9.26 19.69
N ASP A 45 2.36 -9.84 19.59
CA ASP A 45 3.18 -10.16 20.77
C ASP A 45 3.74 -8.88 21.43
N ALA A 46 4.24 -9.02 22.66
CA ALA A 46 4.76 -7.89 23.42
C ALA A 46 6.02 -7.25 22.78
N ALA A 47 6.73 -7.97 21.96
CA ALA A 47 7.89 -7.47 21.20
C ALA A 47 7.50 -6.89 19.83
N HIS A 48 6.22 -6.91 19.46
CA HIS A 48 5.63 -6.45 18.20
C HIS A 48 6.29 -7.09 16.95
N GLN A 49 6.79 -8.31 17.10
CA GLN A 49 7.46 -9.03 16.03
C GLN A 49 6.55 -10.08 15.35
N THR A 50 5.64 -10.63 16.13
CA THR A 50 4.73 -11.67 15.65
C THR A 50 3.31 -11.14 15.59
N VAL A 51 2.71 -11.20 14.41
CA VAL A 51 1.31 -10.84 14.19
C VAL A 51 0.56 -12.08 13.74
N VAL A 52 -0.46 -12.48 14.52
CA VAL A 52 -1.31 -13.61 14.20
C VAL A 52 -2.73 -13.10 13.93
N ALA A 53 -3.22 -13.31 12.71
CA ALA A 53 -4.60 -12.99 12.37
C ALA A 53 -5.58 -13.78 13.27
N ARG A 54 -6.69 -13.15 13.61
CA ARG A 54 -7.78 -13.75 14.38
C ARG A 54 -9.08 -13.53 13.67
N ASP A 55 -10.03 -14.41 13.93
CA ASP A 55 -11.40 -14.21 13.47
C ASP A 55 -11.98 -12.97 14.15
N GLY A 56 -12.30 -11.97 13.34
CA GLY A 56 -12.97 -10.76 13.77
C GLY A 56 -14.49 -10.95 13.72
N ASP A 57 -15.23 -10.21 14.56
CA ASP A 57 -16.67 -10.14 14.46
C ASP A 57 -17.09 -9.52 13.13
N ALA A 58 -17.81 -10.29 12.31
CA ALA A 58 -18.26 -9.87 10.98
C ALA A 58 -19.23 -8.68 11.04
N ALA A 59 -20.01 -8.53 12.12
CA ALA A 59 -20.95 -7.42 12.27
C ALA A 59 -20.26 -6.07 12.46
N THR A 60 -19.03 -6.10 12.97
CA THR A 60 -18.21 -4.89 13.22
C THR A 60 -16.99 -4.81 12.32
N ARG A 61 -16.95 -5.60 11.22
CA ARG A 61 -15.84 -5.63 10.28
C ARG A 61 -15.64 -4.24 9.63
N PRO A 62 -14.43 -3.66 9.71
CA PRO A 62 -14.16 -2.39 9.04
C PRO A 62 -14.15 -2.58 7.52
N ARG A 63 -14.50 -1.53 6.79
CA ARG A 63 -14.41 -1.55 5.31
C ARG A 63 -12.96 -1.54 4.83
N LEU A 64 -12.08 -0.88 5.57
CA LEU A 64 -10.66 -0.76 5.30
C LEU A 64 -9.86 -0.97 6.59
N ALA A 65 -8.78 -1.71 6.51
CA ALA A 65 -7.82 -1.85 7.59
C ALA A 65 -7.01 -0.55 7.78
N VAL A 66 -6.51 -0.01 6.67
CA VAL A 66 -5.82 1.29 6.65
C VAL A 66 -6.42 2.15 5.55
N ASP A 67 -6.75 3.38 5.87
CA ASP A 67 -7.32 4.37 4.97
C ASP A 67 -6.54 5.68 5.07
N VAL A 68 -5.75 6.01 4.04
CA VAL A 68 -5.06 7.29 3.91
C VAL A 68 -5.87 8.18 2.99
N ALA A 69 -6.50 9.20 3.56
CA ALA A 69 -7.32 10.16 2.82
C ALA A 69 -6.45 11.08 1.93
N SER A 70 -7.08 11.78 0.98
CA SER A 70 -6.38 12.63 0.02
C SER A 70 -5.56 13.77 0.65
N LEU A 71 -5.93 14.22 1.83
CA LEU A 71 -5.16 15.20 2.62
C LEU A 71 -4.26 14.55 3.67
N GLY A 72 -4.35 13.22 3.80
CA GLY A 72 -3.51 12.44 4.70
C GLY A 72 -2.15 12.12 4.11
N GLY A 73 -1.20 11.79 4.97
CA GLY A 73 0.10 11.31 4.52
C GLY A 73 0.86 10.61 5.63
N MET A 74 1.69 9.66 5.25
CA MET A 74 2.63 8.97 6.11
C MET A 74 4.04 9.22 5.60
N TYR A 75 4.92 9.71 6.46
CA TYR A 75 6.29 10.06 6.13
C TYR A 75 7.23 9.46 7.16
N ALA A 76 8.08 8.55 6.74
CA ALA A 76 9.07 7.92 7.63
C ALA A 76 10.30 7.44 6.84
N GLY A 77 11.35 7.04 7.55
CA GLY A 77 12.48 6.34 6.95
C GLY A 77 12.10 4.93 6.49
N LYS A 78 11.14 4.32 7.18
CA LYS A 78 10.60 3.00 6.84
C LYS A 78 9.13 2.94 7.21
N ILE A 79 8.31 2.39 6.34
CA ILE A 79 6.86 2.25 6.54
C ILE A 79 6.46 0.79 6.27
N ARG A 80 5.80 0.19 7.24
CA ARG A 80 5.20 -1.13 7.12
C ARG A 80 3.72 -1.05 7.48
N LEU A 81 2.86 -1.37 6.54
CA LEU A 81 1.42 -1.48 6.74
C LEU A 81 1.01 -2.94 6.58
N THR A 82 0.37 -3.49 7.59
CA THR A 82 -0.11 -4.88 7.61
C THR A 82 -1.60 -4.92 7.91
N GLY A 83 -2.40 -5.32 6.94
CA GLY A 83 -3.82 -5.63 7.11
C GLY A 83 -4.00 -7.13 7.30
N THR A 84 -4.55 -7.57 8.43
CA THR A 84 -4.60 -8.98 8.82
C THR A 84 -5.99 -9.60 8.69
N GLU A 85 -7.04 -8.80 8.54
CA GLU A 85 -8.42 -9.29 8.52
C GLU A 85 -8.85 -9.68 7.10
N ALA A 86 -9.38 -10.90 6.95
CA ALA A 86 -9.76 -11.48 5.66
C ALA A 86 -10.71 -10.58 4.87
N GLY A 87 -10.34 -10.27 3.61
CA GLY A 87 -11.09 -9.44 2.69
C GLY A 87 -11.11 -7.95 3.04
N VAL A 88 -10.37 -7.51 4.08
CA VAL A 88 -10.27 -6.09 4.46
C VAL A 88 -9.03 -5.48 3.84
N GLY A 89 -9.23 -4.44 3.03
CA GLY A 89 -8.19 -3.84 2.20
C GLY A 89 -7.48 -2.64 2.81
N VAL A 90 -6.53 -2.12 2.04
CA VAL A 90 -5.80 -0.87 2.31
C VAL A 90 -6.08 0.12 1.19
N ARG A 91 -6.41 1.36 1.52
CA ARG A 91 -6.59 2.45 0.56
C ARG A 91 -5.57 3.57 0.83
N ASN A 92 -4.95 4.03 -0.24
CA ASN A 92 -4.15 5.24 -0.24
C ASN A 92 -4.69 6.23 -1.29
N ALA A 93 -5.26 7.33 -0.84
CA ALA A 93 -5.62 8.47 -1.68
C ALA A 93 -4.71 9.69 -1.43
N GLY A 94 -3.83 9.62 -0.43
CA GLY A 94 -2.88 10.66 -0.06
C GLY A 94 -1.44 10.30 -0.44
N ASN A 95 -0.51 10.59 0.44
CA ASN A 95 0.91 10.33 0.21
C ASN A 95 1.49 9.38 1.26
N ILE A 96 2.12 8.31 0.81
CA ILE A 96 2.93 7.42 1.65
C ILE A 96 4.36 7.47 1.12
N GLY A 97 5.27 8.06 1.88
CA GLY A 97 6.63 8.31 1.44
C GLY A 97 7.67 7.86 2.46
N ALA A 98 8.55 6.96 2.05
CA ALA A 98 9.70 6.51 2.84
C ALA A 98 11.01 7.03 2.22
N GLN A 99 11.09 8.32 1.92
CA GLN A 99 12.27 8.99 1.33
C GLN A 99 13.26 8.04 0.60
N ALA A 100 14.38 7.71 1.22
CA ALA A 100 15.35 6.73 0.71
C ALA A 100 15.17 5.32 1.32
N GLY A 101 14.04 5.06 1.96
CA GLY A 101 13.77 3.82 2.69
C GLY A 101 12.74 2.91 2.03
N THR A 102 12.12 2.07 2.85
CA THR A 102 11.25 0.99 2.39
C THR A 102 9.79 1.27 2.72
N VAL A 103 8.90 1.05 1.75
CA VAL A 103 7.44 0.97 1.94
C VAL A 103 7.00 -0.47 1.70
N VAL A 104 6.44 -1.10 2.72
CA VAL A 104 5.84 -2.44 2.62
C VAL A 104 4.36 -2.34 2.93
N VAL A 105 3.51 -2.79 2.03
CA VAL A 105 2.07 -2.90 2.23
C VAL A 105 1.66 -4.34 2.00
N THR A 106 1.16 -4.98 3.04
CA THR A 106 0.58 -6.32 2.98
C THR A 106 -0.87 -6.25 3.43
N ALA A 107 -1.77 -6.79 2.65
CA ALA A 107 -3.20 -6.86 2.99
C ALA A 107 -3.76 -8.23 2.62
N ASP A 108 -4.76 -8.68 3.36
CA ASP A 108 -5.51 -9.89 2.99
C ASP A 108 -6.65 -9.57 1.99
N GLY A 109 -7.06 -8.31 1.94
CA GLY A 109 -7.96 -7.77 0.93
C GLY A 109 -7.26 -6.87 -0.09
N ARG A 110 -8.07 -6.13 -0.85
CA ARG A 110 -7.61 -5.26 -1.95
C ARG A 110 -6.70 -4.12 -1.46
N ILE A 111 -5.65 -3.83 -2.23
CA ILE A 111 -4.83 -2.62 -2.09
C ILE A 111 -5.23 -1.64 -3.18
N ASP A 112 -5.70 -0.46 -2.81
CA ASP A 112 -6.17 0.59 -3.73
C ASP A 112 -5.31 1.84 -3.57
N ASN A 113 -4.57 2.21 -4.63
CA ASN A 113 -3.75 3.41 -4.66
C ASN A 113 -4.27 4.40 -5.71
N SER A 114 -4.79 5.52 -5.25
CA SER A 114 -5.11 6.68 -6.07
C SER A 114 -4.24 7.91 -5.74
N GLY A 115 -3.39 7.80 -4.72
CA GLY A 115 -2.43 8.80 -4.31
C GLY A 115 -1.00 8.44 -4.74
N THR A 116 -0.04 8.69 -3.86
CA THR A 116 1.37 8.41 -4.12
C THR A 116 1.93 7.40 -3.11
N LEU A 117 2.64 6.40 -3.63
CA LEU A 117 3.54 5.52 -2.88
C LEU A 117 4.96 5.78 -3.37
N GLY A 118 5.83 6.30 -2.52
CA GLY A 118 7.20 6.64 -2.85
C GLY A 118 8.23 6.05 -1.90
N GLY A 119 9.34 5.54 -2.41
CA GLY A 119 10.42 4.98 -1.58
C GLY A 119 11.54 4.38 -2.41
N ALA A 120 12.66 4.03 -1.80
CA ALA A 120 13.72 3.30 -2.50
C ALA A 120 13.31 1.84 -2.79
N ASP A 121 12.67 1.16 -1.86
CA ASP A 121 12.15 -0.21 -2.04
C ASP A 121 10.65 -0.21 -1.71
N ILE A 122 9.82 -0.51 -2.69
CA ILE A 122 8.37 -0.61 -2.52
C ILE A 122 7.96 -2.07 -2.72
N ARG A 123 7.20 -2.60 -1.75
CA ARG A 123 6.65 -3.95 -1.80
C ARG A 123 5.16 -3.93 -1.50
N LEU A 124 4.37 -4.38 -2.46
CA LEU A 124 2.93 -4.57 -2.29
C LEU A 124 2.62 -6.06 -2.38
N SER A 125 1.88 -6.58 -1.42
CA SER A 125 1.50 -8.00 -1.39
C SER A 125 0.05 -8.19 -0.96
N THR A 126 -0.72 -8.90 -1.79
CA THR A 126 -2.09 -9.36 -1.49
C THR A 126 -2.46 -10.55 -2.36
N ALA A 127 -3.24 -11.49 -1.82
CA ALA A 127 -3.85 -12.53 -2.63
C ALA A 127 -5.02 -12.02 -3.50
N ASP A 128 -5.56 -10.86 -3.18
CA ASP A 128 -6.64 -10.17 -3.90
C ASP A 128 -6.07 -9.26 -5.01
N THR A 129 -6.58 -8.07 -5.14
CA THR A 129 -6.28 -7.14 -6.23
C THR A 129 -5.47 -5.93 -5.73
N VAL A 130 -4.42 -5.58 -6.44
CA VAL A 130 -3.79 -4.26 -6.38
C VAL A 130 -4.37 -3.41 -7.50
N VAL A 131 -5.02 -2.30 -7.16
CA VAL A 131 -5.49 -1.30 -8.13
C VAL A 131 -4.66 -0.04 -7.99
N ASN A 132 -4.03 0.38 -9.08
CA ASN A 132 -3.27 1.62 -9.13
C ASN A 132 -3.89 2.60 -10.13
N ARG A 133 -4.36 3.73 -9.64
CA ARG A 133 -4.78 4.92 -10.41
C ARG A 133 -3.93 6.15 -10.08
N GLY A 134 -2.98 6.00 -9.17
CA GLY A 134 -2.06 7.03 -8.72
C GLY A 134 -0.62 6.74 -9.15
N LEU A 135 0.32 7.16 -8.33
CA LEU A 135 1.74 6.98 -8.56
C LEU A 135 2.32 5.93 -7.60
N ILE A 136 3.07 4.98 -8.14
CA ILE A 136 3.99 4.11 -7.42
C ILE A 136 5.37 4.38 -8.00
N ASP A 137 6.28 4.94 -7.20
CA ASP A 137 7.60 5.36 -7.65
C ASP A 137 8.69 4.88 -6.67
N GLY A 138 9.43 3.88 -7.09
CA GLY A 138 10.49 3.28 -6.28
C GLY A 138 11.71 2.91 -7.10
N THR A 139 12.92 3.04 -6.53
CA THR A 139 14.12 2.49 -7.18
C THR A 139 13.95 1.01 -7.45
N VAL A 140 13.42 0.27 -6.49
CA VAL A 140 13.03 -1.13 -6.65
C VAL A 140 11.55 -1.28 -6.28
N THR A 141 10.73 -1.76 -7.20
CA THR A 141 9.30 -2.00 -6.95
C THR A 141 8.97 -3.47 -7.16
N ARG A 142 8.35 -4.10 -6.15
CA ARG A 142 7.86 -5.46 -6.20
C ARG A 142 6.38 -5.51 -5.90
N ILE A 143 5.61 -6.13 -6.78
CA ILE A 143 4.17 -6.32 -6.62
C ILE A 143 3.86 -7.80 -6.77
N ASP A 144 3.24 -8.37 -5.73
CA ASP A 144 2.76 -9.74 -5.70
C ASP A 144 1.24 -9.72 -5.40
N ALA A 145 0.42 -10.10 -6.36
CA ALA A 145 -1.03 -9.92 -6.28
C ALA A 145 -1.78 -11.04 -7.01
N GLY A 146 -3.03 -11.28 -6.61
CA GLY A 146 -3.94 -12.07 -7.44
C GLY A 146 -4.18 -11.37 -8.77
N THR A 147 -4.55 -10.09 -8.73
CA THR A 147 -4.67 -9.21 -9.90
C THR A 147 -3.93 -7.90 -9.67
N LEU A 148 -3.16 -7.45 -10.66
CA LEU A 148 -2.67 -6.08 -10.73
C LEU A 148 -3.42 -5.33 -11.84
N ALA A 149 -4.20 -4.32 -11.46
CA ALA A 149 -4.88 -3.41 -12.38
C ALA A 149 -4.25 -2.02 -12.28
N ASN A 150 -3.38 -1.68 -13.24
CA ASN A 150 -2.85 -0.33 -13.42
C ASN A 150 -3.70 0.38 -14.47
N ALA A 151 -4.49 1.37 -14.06
CA ALA A 151 -5.56 1.91 -14.90
C ALA A 151 -5.54 3.44 -14.97
N GLY A 152 -5.93 3.98 -16.11
CA GLY A 152 -6.11 5.40 -16.33
C GLY A 152 -4.85 6.20 -16.02
N ARG A 153 -4.89 7.06 -15.00
CA ARG A 153 -3.73 7.85 -14.55
C ARG A 153 -2.69 7.06 -13.77
N GLY A 154 -2.88 5.75 -13.61
CA GLY A 154 -1.94 4.89 -12.89
C GLY A 154 -0.54 4.92 -13.50
N ARG A 155 0.44 5.16 -12.67
CA ARG A 155 1.87 5.20 -13.04
C ARG A 155 2.63 4.30 -12.07
N ILE A 156 3.36 3.34 -12.63
CA ILE A 156 4.29 2.49 -11.89
C ILE A 156 5.67 2.71 -12.49
N TYR A 157 6.53 3.37 -11.74
CA TYR A 157 7.88 3.71 -12.15
C TYR A 157 8.92 3.07 -11.22
N GLY A 158 10.10 2.81 -11.77
CA GLY A 158 11.24 2.34 -11.02
C GLY A 158 12.47 2.10 -11.88
N ASP A 159 13.61 1.89 -11.25
CA ASP A 159 14.77 1.37 -11.96
C ASP A 159 14.58 -0.13 -12.24
N ARG A 160 14.16 -0.89 -11.23
CA ARG A 160 13.85 -2.30 -11.35
C ARG A 160 12.44 -2.60 -10.84
N ILE A 161 11.62 -3.19 -11.68
CA ILE A 161 10.24 -3.56 -11.36
C ILE A 161 10.08 -5.07 -11.53
N ALA A 162 9.54 -5.73 -10.50
CA ALA A 162 9.18 -7.14 -10.55
C ALA A 162 7.70 -7.31 -10.18
N ILE A 163 6.93 -7.91 -11.06
CA ILE A 163 5.49 -8.16 -10.89
C ILE A 163 5.24 -9.66 -10.98
N ARG A 164 4.51 -10.18 -9.99
CA ARG A 164 3.89 -11.50 -10.02
C ARG A 164 2.39 -11.33 -9.82
N ALA A 165 1.60 -11.84 -10.76
CA ALA A 165 0.15 -11.79 -10.66
C ALA A 165 -0.49 -12.96 -11.44
N ASN A 166 -1.71 -13.38 -11.08
CA ASN A 166 -2.47 -14.24 -11.96
C ASN A 166 -2.92 -13.45 -13.20
N THR A 167 -3.34 -12.20 -12.99
CA THR A 167 -3.74 -11.29 -14.07
C THR A 167 -3.04 -9.94 -13.89
N LEU A 168 -2.40 -9.45 -14.97
CA LEU A 168 -1.89 -8.09 -15.07
C LEU A 168 -2.70 -7.34 -16.14
N GLU A 169 -3.33 -6.27 -15.73
CA GLU A 169 -4.03 -5.32 -16.60
C GLU A 169 -3.33 -3.96 -16.54
N ASN A 170 -2.83 -3.49 -17.68
CA ASN A 170 -2.32 -2.13 -17.84
C ASN A 170 -3.15 -1.45 -18.91
N GLY A 171 -4.10 -0.62 -18.49
CA GLY A 171 -5.18 -0.20 -19.37
C GLY A 171 -5.51 1.29 -19.33
N ALA A 172 -6.21 1.73 -20.39
CA ALA A 172 -6.78 3.06 -20.43
C ALA A 172 -8.10 3.10 -19.64
N GLU A 173 -8.32 4.22 -18.96
CA GLU A 173 -9.58 4.55 -18.29
C GLU A 173 -9.91 6.01 -18.60
N ASN A 174 -11.13 6.27 -19.09
CA ASN A 174 -11.58 7.61 -19.49
C ASN A 174 -10.63 8.31 -20.49
N GLY A 175 -10.10 7.56 -21.46
CA GLY A 175 -9.21 8.09 -22.51
C GLY A 175 -7.77 8.36 -22.05
N VAL A 176 -7.41 8.02 -20.81
CA VAL A 176 -6.04 8.14 -20.29
C VAL A 176 -5.43 6.77 -20.14
N ALA A 177 -4.25 6.55 -20.72
CA ALA A 177 -3.53 5.29 -20.65
C ALA A 177 -2.65 5.21 -19.40
N ALA A 178 -2.71 4.07 -18.70
CA ALA A 178 -1.80 3.78 -17.61
C ALA A 178 -0.39 3.50 -18.11
N THR A 179 0.61 3.78 -17.27
CA THR A 179 2.01 3.56 -17.61
C THR A 179 2.67 2.61 -16.62
N LEU A 180 3.43 1.68 -17.15
CA LEU A 180 4.34 0.80 -16.42
C LEU A 180 5.72 0.90 -17.09
N ALA A 181 6.68 1.53 -16.42
CA ALA A 181 8.00 1.78 -17.01
C ALA A 181 9.14 1.58 -16.02
N ALA A 182 10.13 0.82 -16.43
CA ALA A 182 11.37 0.62 -15.69
C ALA A 182 12.56 1.16 -16.45
N ARG A 183 13.55 1.73 -15.74
CA ARG A 183 14.78 2.24 -16.34
C ARG A 183 15.74 1.09 -16.72
N ASP A 184 15.92 0.13 -15.81
CA ASP A 184 16.93 -0.94 -15.96
C ASP A 184 16.28 -2.27 -16.33
N SER A 185 15.24 -2.67 -15.59
CA SER A 185 14.61 -3.97 -15.85
C SER A 185 13.13 -4.01 -15.41
N LEU A 186 12.31 -4.64 -16.25
CA LEU A 186 10.92 -4.98 -15.96
C LEU A 186 10.76 -6.50 -16.08
N ALA A 187 10.56 -7.17 -14.96
CA ALA A 187 10.26 -8.59 -14.90
C ALA A 187 8.78 -8.82 -14.59
N VAL A 188 8.05 -9.47 -15.46
CA VAL A 188 6.64 -9.79 -15.29
C VAL A 188 6.44 -11.30 -15.38
N SER A 189 5.78 -11.85 -14.35
CA SER A 189 5.27 -13.22 -14.34
C SER A 189 3.75 -13.15 -14.11
N ALA A 190 2.98 -13.41 -15.15
CA ALA A 190 1.52 -13.37 -15.11
C ALA A 190 0.93 -14.54 -15.90
N GLY A 191 -0.22 -15.07 -15.43
CA GLY A 191 -1.01 -16.02 -16.17
C GLY A 191 -1.69 -15.36 -17.38
N THR A 192 -2.22 -14.14 -17.17
CA THR A 192 -2.81 -13.30 -18.20
C THR A 192 -2.19 -11.91 -18.14
N LEU A 193 -1.80 -11.37 -19.31
CA LEU A 193 -1.30 -10.01 -19.44
C LEU A 193 -2.13 -9.27 -20.49
N ASN A 194 -2.81 -8.22 -20.07
CA ASN A 194 -3.59 -7.32 -20.92
C ASN A 194 -2.97 -5.93 -20.89
N ASN A 195 -2.44 -5.46 -22.02
CA ASN A 195 -1.95 -4.10 -22.18
C ASN A 195 -2.75 -3.41 -23.28
N THR A 196 -3.74 -2.62 -22.88
CA THR A 196 -4.68 -1.93 -23.79
C THR A 196 -4.49 -0.42 -23.77
N GLY A 197 -3.49 0.07 -23.06
CA GLY A 197 -3.10 1.48 -23.05
C GLY A 197 -2.37 1.84 -24.36
N HIS A 198 -2.75 2.97 -24.96
CA HIS A 198 -1.94 3.61 -25.99
C HIS A 198 -1.06 4.64 -25.27
N GLY A 199 0.12 4.26 -24.91
CA GLY A 199 1.13 5.14 -24.35
C GLY A 199 2.26 5.35 -25.34
#